data_748cf030c33da4a05e7dffb1cd38e388
#
_entry.id   748cf030c33da4a05e7dffb1cd38e388
#
_cell.length_a   1.000
_cell.length_b   1.000
_cell.length_c   1.000
_cell.angle_alpha   90.00
_cell.angle_beta   90.00
_cell.angle_gamma   90.00
#
_symmetry.space_group_name_H-M   'P 1'
#
loop_
_entity.id
_entity.type
_entity.pdbx_description
1 polymer ?
#
loop_
_entity_poly.entity_id
_entity_poly.type
_entity_poly.pdbx_seq_one_letter_code
_entity_poly.pdbx_strand_id
1 'polypeptide(L)'
;YARDSNDLPSTEAYTAAIRQMAEDLTALREAPVLEADYSGPALLVGQVATEMFARVLAPNLTGQRGALQRNGQSATPPLEDRLNRPILPSYMSVVDDPTVKSFNSKKLIGYYSNDDQGVPAKRVPLVDGGLLTDFLMSRRPGKGRLQSNGHGRNGYPGRETPQIGNLIITAKDGKSPEELKKELLKAAKEERLEYGIIIRASNPAGTGPVGSPVMVYKVKVSDGKEELVRVAGAGGISVQGLRHLLAVGNDSTAANRLIGTNGAETATSVV
;
A
#
# COMPACT_ATOMS: atom_id res chain seq x y z
N TYR A 1 -6.46 -10.19 -8.64
CA TYR A 1 -7.75 -9.85 -9.28
C TYR A 1 -7.50 -9.43 -10.72
N ALA A 2 -8.44 -9.72 -11.60
CA ALA A 2 -8.42 -9.46 -13.04
C ALA A 2 -9.75 -8.81 -13.47
N ARG A 3 -9.75 -8.07 -14.58
CA ARG A 3 -10.97 -7.45 -15.15
C ARG A 3 -11.81 -8.45 -15.91
N ASP A 4 -11.17 -9.35 -16.62
CA ASP A 4 -11.81 -10.39 -17.42
C ASP A 4 -10.98 -11.69 -17.41
N SER A 5 -11.52 -12.75 -17.99
CA SER A 5 -10.88 -14.06 -18.03
C SER A 5 -9.56 -14.08 -18.81
N ASN A 6 -9.36 -13.17 -19.76
CA ASN A 6 -8.12 -13.10 -20.56
C ASN A 6 -6.96 -12.47 -19.76
N ASP A 7 -7.26 -11.83 -18.62
CA ASP A 7 -6.26 -11.24 -17.74
C ASP A 7 -5.80 -12.23 -16.65
N LEU A 8 -6.38 -13.44 -16.62
CA LEU A 8 -5.97 -14.48 -15.69
C LEU A 8 -4.64 -15.11 -16.14
N PRO A 9 -3.78 -15.51 -15.20
CA PRO A 9 -2.57 -16.26 -15.53
C PRO A 9 -2.87 -17.56 -16.27
N SER A 10 -1.92 -18.01 -17.10
CA SER A 10 -2.04 -19.31 -17.77
C SER A 10 -2.03 -20.48 -16.78
N THR A 11 -2.49 -21.65 -17.21
CA THR A 11 -2.46 -22.87 -16.41
C THR A 11 -1.03 -23.21 -15.94
N GLU A 12 -0.03 -22.99 -16.80
CA GLU A 12 1.38 -23.20 -16.49
C GLU A 12 1.84 -22.25 -15.39
N ALA A 13 1.47 -20.96 -15.48
CA ALA A 13 1.80 -19.95 -14.46
C ALA A 13 1.12 -20.28 -13.12
N TYR A 14 -0.14 -20.72 -13.12
CA TYR A 14 -0.81 -21.20 -11.91
C TYR A 14 -0.11 -22.42 -11.31
N THR A 15 0.25 -23.40 -12.14
CA THR A 15 0.94 -24.61 -11.69
C THR A 15 2.30 -24.27 -11.07
N ALA A 16 3.06 -23.37 -11.70
CA ALA A 16 4.34 -22.91 -11.16
C ALA A 16 4.15 -22.20 -9.79
N ALA A 17 3.16 -21.31 -9.69
CA ALA A 17 2.86 -20.62 -8.44
C ALA A 17 2.43 -21.57 -7.31
N ILE A 18 1.63 -22.61 -7.63
CA ILE A 18 1.23 -23.61 -6.63
C ILE A 18 2.43 -24.42 -6.14
N ARG A 19 3.34 -24.82 -7.05
CA ARG A 19 4.57 -25.53 -6.67
C ARG A 19 5.45 -24.68 -5.76
N GLN A 20 5.68 -23.41 -6.14
CA GLN A 20 6.45 -22.48 -5.31
C GLN A 20 5.81 -22.31 -3.92
N MET A 21 4.48 -22.17 -3.87
CA MET A 21 3.77 -22.06 -2.59
C MET A 21 3.94 -23.32 -1.72
N ALA A 22 3.95 -24.51 -2.31
CA ALA A 22 4.18 -25.76 -1.57
C ALA A 22 5.62 -25.85 -1.01
N GLU A 23 6.61 -25.41 -1.78
CA GLU A 23 8.00 -25.28 -1.35
C GLU A 23 8.15 -24.28 -0.21
N ASP A 24 7.57 -23.09 -0.36
CA ASP A 24 7.57 -22.03 0.64
C ASP A 24 6.92 -22.48 1.96
N LEU A 25 5.78 -23.19 1.89
CA LEU A 25 5.10 -23.73 3.07
C LEU A 25 5.94 -24.82 3.77
N THR A 26 6.64 -25.63 3.00
CA THR A 26 7.54 -26.65 3.56
C THR A 26 8.71 -26.00 4.29
N ALA A 27 9.35 -25.01 3.68
CA ALA A 27 10.43 -24.24 4.30
C ALA A 27 9.96 -23.49 5.55
N LEU A 28 8.76 -22.88 5.48
CA LEU A 28 8.17 -22.14 6.60
C LEU A 28 7.86 -23.06 7.81
N ARG A 29 7.43 -24.30 7.57
CA ARG A 29 7.18 -25.27 8.65
C ARG A 29 8.44 -25.59 9.45
N GLU A 30 9.59 -25.61 8.78
CA GLU A 30 10.89 -25.92 9.38
C GLU A 30 11.59 -24.66 9.94
N ALA A 31 11.16 -23.48 9.56
CA ALA A 31 11.75 -22.23 9.98
C ALA A 31 11.59 -21.99 11.49
N PRO A 32 12.62 -21.45 12.16
CA PRO A 32 12.54 -21.11 13.58
C PRO A 32 11.54 -19.97 13.82
N VAL A 33 10.98 -19.94 15.02
CA VAL A 33 10.17 -18.80 15.47
C VAL A 33 11.10 -17.67 15.90
N LEU A 34 10.79 -16.45 15.51
CA LEU A 34 11.47 -15.26 16.04
C LEU A 34 10.96 -15.03 17.47
N GLU A 35 11.77 -15.39 18.47
CA GLU A 35 11.37 -15.43 19.89
C GLU A 35 11.24 -14.02 20.50
N ALA A 36 11.98 -13.02 19.99
CA ALA A 36 11.98 -11.67 20.52
C ALA A 36 11.18 -10.73 19.61
N ASP A 37 10.48 -9.76 20.23
CA ASP A 37 9.89 -8.65 19.50
C ASP A 37 10.99 -7.85 18.79
N TYR A 38 10.85 -7.70 17.47
CA TYR A 38 11.75 -6.92 16.66
C TYR A 38 11.24 -5.48 16.52
N SER A 39 12.08 -4.53 16.88
CA SER A 39 11.89 -3.11 16.62
C SER A 39 13.12 -2.59 15.88
N GLY A 40 12.97 -2.22 14.63
CA GLY A 40 14.07 -1.78 13.77
C GLY A 40 13.68 -1.69 12.30
N PRO A 41 14.65 -1.44 11.40
CA PRO A 41 14.41 -1.25 9.99
C PRO A 41 13.94 -2.54 9.31
N ALA A 42 12.93 -2.41 8.45
CA ALA A 42 12.40 -3.51 7.65
C ALA A 42 12.32 -3.13 6.17
N LEU A 43 12.65 -4.06 5.29
CA LEU A 43 12.49 -3.95 3.84
C LEU A 43 11.25 -4.72 3.41
N LEU A 44 10.29 -4.01 2.83
CA LEU A 44 9.07 -4.57 2.26
C LEU A 44 9.25 -4.77 0.76
N VAL A 45 9.05 -5.99 0.25
CA VAL A 45 9.34 -6.31 -1.16
C VAL A 45 8.05 -6.52 -1.95
N GLY A 46 8.01 -5.94 -3.16
CA GLY A 46 6.96 -6.18 -4.14
C GLY A 46 5.55 -5.90 -3.60
N GLN A 47 4.69 -6.92 -3.62
CA GLN A 47 3.30 -6.78 -3.18
C GLN A 47 3.14 -6.37 -1.70
N VAL A 48 4.10 -6.69 -0.84
CA VAL A 48 4.05 -6.28 0.58
C VAL A 48 4.17 -4.76 0.72
N ALA A 49 4.99 -4.12 -0.11
CA ALA A 49 5.10 -2.66 -0.15
C ALA A 49 3.79 -2.02 -0.65
N THR A 50 3.19 -2.55 -1.73
CA THR A 50 1.88 -2.05 -2.21
C THR A 50 0.77 -2.26 -1.19
N GLU A 51 0.80 -3.38 -0.43
CA GLU A 51 -0.13 -3.65 0.68
C GLU A 51 -0.03 -2.57 1.76
N MET A 52 1.18 -2.23 2.17
CA MET A 52 1.44 -1.20 3.17
C MET A 52 0.85 0.15 2.72
N PHE A 53 1.10 0.60 1.49
CA PHE A 53 0.53 1.85 0.99
C PHE A 53 -1.00 1.81 0.90
N ALA A 54 -1.58 0.69 0.47
CA ALA A 54 -3.02 0.52 0.38
C ALA A 54 -3.71 0.56 1.75
N ARG A 55 -3.08 0.05 2.80
CA ARG A 55 -3.66 -0.02 4.14
C ARG A 55 -3.33 1.18 5.02
N VAL A 56 -2.13 1.72 4.88
CA VAL A 56 -1.65 2.78 5.77
C VAL A 56 -1.83 4.16 5.15
N LEU A 57 -1.57 4.34 3.86
CA LEU A 57 -1.67 5.65 3.22
C LEU A 57 -3.04 5.91 2.60
N ALA A 58 -3.53 5.02 1.75
CA ALA A 58 -4.72 5.26 0.93
C ALA A 58 -5.97 5.67 1.74
N PRO A 59 -6.33 5.05 2.88
CA PRO A 59 -7.50 5.46 3.67
C PRO A 59 -7.41 6.88 4.22
N ASN A 60 -6.20 7.43 4.31
CA ASN A 60 -5.93 8.77 4.84
C ASN A 60 -5.91 9.87 3.77
N LEU A 61 -6.00 9.50 2.48
CA LEU A 61 -5.98 10.43 1.35
C LEU A 61 -7.39 10.94 0.95
N THR A 62 -8.40 10.71 1.78
CA THR A 62 -9.78 11.14 1.54
C THR A 62 -10.10 12.42 2.30
N GLY A 63 -10.74 13.39 1.63
CA GLY A 63 -11.05 14.71 2.22
C GLY A 63 -12.51 14.85 2.70
N GLN A 64 -13.31 13.79 2.57
CA GLN A 64 -14.70 13.82 2.97
C GLN A 64 -14.84 13.70 4.49
N ARG A 65 -15.60 14.60 5.08
CA ARG A 65 -16.00 14.50 6.48
C ARG A 65 -17.06 13.41 6.67
N GLY A 66 -17.01 12.73 7.79
CA GLY A 66 -18.02 11.76 8.19
C GLY A 66 -19.42 12.38 8.31
N ALA A 67 -20.44 11.53 8.42
CA ALA A 67 -21.79 12.00 8.70
C ALA A 67 -21.86 12.72 10.04
N LEU A 68 -22.75 13.72 10.14
CA LEU A 68 -22.99 14.44 11.38
C LEU A 68 -23.55 13.47 12.44
N GLN A 69 -22.90 13.35 13.54
CA GLN A 69 -23.34 12.54 14.67
C GLN A 69 -24.37 13.30 15.51
N ARG A 70 -25.09 12.59 16.39
CA ARG A 70 -26.11 13.20 17.29
C ARG A 70 -25.57 14.31 18.19
N ASN A 71 -24.28 14.28 18.51
CA ASN A 71 -23.59 15.32 19.30
C ASN A 71 -23.17 16.56 18.47
N GLY A 72 -23.57 16.65 17.21
CA GLY A 72 -23.18 17.74 16.30
C GLY A 72 -21.77 17.64 15.75
N GLN A 73 -21.03 16.58 16.06
CA GLN A 73 -19.68 16.36 15.54
C GLN A 73 -19.70 15.50 14.28
N SER A 74 -18.72 15.71 13.44
CA SER A 74 -18.45 14.89 12.25
C SER A 74 -17.04 14.37 12.31
N ALA A 75 -16.83 13.10 11.95
CA ALA A 75 -15.48 12.54 11.88
C ALA A 75 -14.63 13.35 10.88
N THR A 76 -13.49 13.84 11.36
CA THR A 76 -12.55 14.62 10.55
C THR A 76 -11.60 13.68 9.83
N PRO A 77 -11.30 13.90 8.53
CA PRO A 77 -10.27 13.14 7.83
C PRO A 77 -8.93 13.21 8.57
N PRO A 78 -8.22 12.09 8.75
CA PRO A 78 -7.02 12.05 9.61
C PRO A 78 -5.90 13.00 9.22
N LEU A 79 -5.81 13.36 7.92
CA LEU A 79 -4.80 14.28 7.40
C LEU A 79 -5.35 15.66 7.03
N GLU A 80 -6.59 16.02 7.38
CA GLU A 80 -7.21 17.30 6.98
C GLU A 80 -6.34 18.51 7.34
N ASP A 81 -5.70 18.50 8.50
CA ASP A 81 -4.82 19.58 8.97
C ASP A 81 -3.37 19.44 8.49
N ARG A 82 -3.09 18.46 7.63
CA ARG A 82 -1.76 18.22 7.06
C ARG A 82 -1.60 18.73 5.64
N LEU A 83 -2.62 19.40 5.09
CA LEU A 83 -2.51 20.00 3.76
C LEU A 83 -1.30 20.94 3.69
N ASN A 84 -0.54 20.86 2.60
CA ASN A 84 0.73 21.55 2.38
C ASN A 84 1.81 21.26 3.43
N ARG A 85 1.70 20.12 4.12
CA ARG A 85 2.71 19.64 5.08
C ARG A 85 3.27 18.29 4.64
N PRO A 86 4.53 17.98 5.03
CA PRO A 86 5.14 16.72 4.66
C PRO A 86 4.45 15.53 5.35
N ILE A 87 4.07 14.53 4.55
CA ILE A 87 3.52 13.24 4.99
C ILE A 87 4.34 12.06 4.47
N LEU A 88 5.18 12.28 3.46
CA LEU A 88 6.14 11.35 2.90
C LEU A 88 7.51 12.02 2.78
N PRO A 89 8.60 11.26 2.51
CA PRO A 89 9.90 11.85 2.15
C PRO A 89 9.81 12.73 0.91
N SER A 90 10.65 13.74 0.83
CA SER A 90 10.65 14.73 -0.27
C SER A 90 10.95 14.15 -1.65
N TYR A 91 11.53 12.97 -1.72
CA TYR A 91 11.79 12.27 -2.98
C TYR A 91 10.58 11.47 -3.50
N MET A 92 9.45 11.44 -2.76
CA MET A 92 8.24 10.69 -3.13
C MET A 92 7.12 11.59 -3.59
N SER A 93 6.35 11.12 -4.57
CA SER A 93 5.09 11.73 -5.02
C SER A 93 4.02 10.66 -5.19
N VAL A 94 2.76 11.03 -4.99
CA VAL A 94 1.61 10.13 -5.08
C VAL A 94 0.51 10.79 -5.88
N VAL A 95 -0.04 10.04 -6.83
CA VAL A 95 -1.16 10.44 -7.67
C VAL A 95 -2.20 9.35 -7.63
N ASP A 96 -3.48 9.69 -7.59
CA ASP A 96 -4.52 8.77 -8.00
C ASP A 96 -4.98 9.12 -9.42
N ASP A 97 -4.90 8.14 -10.33
CA ASP A 97 -5.30 8.31 -11.72
C ASP A 97 -6.15 7.14 -12.23
N PRO A 98 -7.47 7.20 -12.04
CA PRO A 98 -8.37 6.16 -12.52
C PRO A 98 -8.45 6.07 -14.05
N THR A 99 -7.87 7.01 -14.80
CA THR A 99 -7.91 6.98 -16.28
C THR A 99 -6.84 6.08 -16.89
N VAL A 100 -5.84 5.64 -16.09
CA VAL A 100 -4.78 4.74 -16.53
C VAL A 100 -5.32 3.30 -16.61
N LYS A 101 -5.19 2.68 -17.79
CA LYS A 101 -5.74 1.34 -18.05
C LYS A 101 -4.78 0.20 -17.70
N SER A 102 -3.49 0.45 -17.79
CA SER A 102 -2.47 -0.58 -17.59
C SER A 102 -1.16 0.01 -17.09
N PHE A 103 -0.37 -0.81 -16.42
CA PHE A 103 0.99 -0.52 -15.98
C PHE A 103 1.88 -1.75 -16.24
N ASN A 104 3.00 -1.58 -16.95
CA ASN A 104 3.90 -2.66 -17.34
C ASN A 104 3.15 -3.89 -17.88
N SER A 105 2.27 -3.66 -18.88
CA SER A 105 1.41 -4.67 -19.52
C SER A 105 0.34 -5.31 -18.60
N LYS A 106 0.31 -5.02 -17.31
CA LYS A 106 -0.73 -5.46 -16.38
C LYS A 106 -1.92 -4.52 -16.43
N LYS A 107 -3.11 -5.04 -16.71
CA LYS A 107 -4.34 -4.24 -16.66
C LYS A 107 -4.64 -3.84 -15.21
N LEU A 108 -4.98 -2.57 -15.01
CA LEU A 108 -5.35 -2.01 -13.72
C LEU A 108 -6.87 -2.10 -13.54
N ILE A 109 -7.32 -2.75 -12.46
CA ILE A 109 -8.75 -2.90 -12.19
C ILE A 109 -9.38 -1.63 -11.60
N GLY A 110 -8.57 -0.71 -11.09
CA GLY A 110 -9.01 0.60 -10.62
C GLY A 110 -9.35 1.61 -11.72
N TYR A 111 -9.22 1.22 -13.01
CA TYR A 111 -9.64 2.06 -14.14
C TYR A 111 -11.15 2.23 -14.21
N TYR A 112 -11.60 3.46 -14.36
CA TYR A 112 -12.97 3.82 -14.73
C TYR A 112 -13.00 5.17 -15.47
N SER A 113 -14.05 5.44 -16.26
CA SER A 113 -14.26 6.71 -16.96
C SER A 113 -15.05 7.72 -16.13
N ASN A 114 -16.01 7.23 -15.34
CA ASN A 114 -16.82 8.03 -14.43
C ASN A 114 -16.87 7.30 -13.08
N ASP A 115 -16.92 8.07 -12.00
CA ASP A 115 -17.15 7.50 -10.67
C ASP A 115 -18.61 7.02 -10.51
N ASP A 116 -18.92 6.38 -9.37
CA ASP A 116 -20.25 5.82 -9.12
C ASP A 116 -21.33 6.89 -8.89
N GLN A 117 -20.93 8.16 -8.86
CA GLN A 117 -21.83 9.33 -8.82
C GLN A 117 -21.98 10.02 -10.19
N GLY A 118 -21.42 9.44 -11.27
CA GLY A 118 -21.45 9.97 -12.63
C GLY A 118 -20.52 11.16 -12.87
N VAL A 119 -19.55 11.41 -11.99
CA VAL A 119 -18.54 12.44 -12.18
C VAL A 119 -17.38 11.89 -13.01
N PRO A 120 -16.92 12.57 -14.06
CA PRO A 120 -15.79 12.13 -14.85
C PRO A 120 -14.54 11.90 -13.97
N ALA A 121 -13.89 10.77 -14.16
CA ALA A 121 -12.64 10.42 -13.49
C ALA A 121 -11.54 11.45 -13.85
N LYS A 122 -10.75 11.84 -12.87
CA LYS A 122 -9.65 12.79 -13.03
C LYS A 122 -8.40 12.30 -12.35
N ARG A 123 -7.26 12.61 -12.94
CA ARG A 123 -5.97 12.49 -12.26
C ARG A 123 -5.88 13.51 -11.14
N VAL A 124 -5.61 13.05 -9.92
CA VAL A 124 -5.49 13.90 -8.72
C VAL A 124 -4.09 13.73 -8.14
N PRO A 125 -3.24 14.78 -8.18
CA PRO A 125 -1.97 14.80 -7.45
C PRO A 125 -2.26 14.94 -5.95
N LEU A 126 -1.96 13.91 -5.19
CA LEU A 126 -2.25 13.83 -3.75
C LEU A 126 -1.05 14.24 -2.91
N VAL A 127 0.15 13.84 -3.35
CA VAL A 127 1.40 14.19 -2.70
C VAL A 127 2.41 14.59 -3.76
N ASP A 128 3.03 15.75 -3.59
CA ASP A 128 4.11 16.20 -4.45
C ASP A 128 5.35 16.55 -3.63
N GLY A 129 6.48 15.92 -3.96
CA GLY A 129 7.72 16.08 -3.20
C GLY A 129 7.53 15.89 -1.69
N GLY A 130 6.77 14.87 -1.30
CA GLY A 130 6.44 14.54 0.09
C GLY A 130 5.34 15.37 0.73
N LEU A 131 4.93 16.50 0.12
CA LEU A 131 3.90 17.39 0.66
C LEU A 131 2.51 16.92 0.23
N LEU A 132 1.56 16.84 1.16
CA LEU A 132 0.15 16.58 0.86
C LEU A 132 -0.44 17.80 0.13
N THR A 133 -0.88 17.62 -1.11
CA THR A 133 -1.37 18.72 -1.98
C THR A 133 -2.88 18.71 -2.14
N ASP A 134 -3.50 17.54 -2.12
CA ASP A 134 -4.95 17.41 -2.27
C ASP A 134 -5.48 16.11 -1.62
N PHE A 135 -6.80 15.93 -1.72
CA PHE A 135 -7.53 14.76 -1.24
C PHE A 135 -8.47 14.24 -2.32
N LEU A 136 -8.78 12.96 -2.26
CA LEU A 136 -9.86 12.36 -3.03
C LEU A 136 -11.22 12.85 -2.52
N MET A 137 -12.11 13.25 -3.44
CA MET A 137 -13.40 13.83 -3.12
C MET A 137 -14.55 13.15 -3.88
N SER A 138 -15.63 12.90 -3.16
CA SER A 138 -16.95 12.59 -3.74
C SER A 138 -17.78 13.88 -3.90
N ARG A 139 -19.06 13.75 -4.28
CA ARG A 139 -19.99 14.91 -4.28
C ARG A 139 -20.28 15.46 -2.89
N ARG A 140 -19.98 14.71 -1.83
CA ARG A 140 -20.09 15.22 -0.45
C ARG A 140 -18.90 16.15 -0.18
N PRO A 141 -19.17 17.43 0.18
CA PRO A 141 -18.10 18.40 0.37
C PRO A 141 -17.22 18.09 1.58
N GLY A 142 -15.97 18.51 1.50
CA GLY A 142 -14.99 18.55 2.59
C GLY A 142 -14.66 19.99 2.99
N LYS A 143 -13.78 20.16 3.97
CA LYS A 143 -13.29 21.48 4.40
C LYS A 143 -12.55 22.19 3.26
N GLY A 144 -13.11 23.31 2.79
CA GLY A 144 -12.53 24.09 1.70
C GLY A 144 -12.59 23.43 0.32
N ARG A 145 -13.27 22.27 0.18
CA ARG A 145 -13.43 21.51 -1.06
C ARG A 145 -14.90 21.24 -1.27
N LEU A 146 -15.49 21.93 -2.24
CA LEU A 146 -16.94 21.89 -2.50
C LEU A 146 -17.31 20.98 -3.68
N GLN A 147 -16.32 20.54 -4.47
CA GLN A 147 -16.55 19.78 -5.69
C GLN A 147 -15.92 18.40 -5.62
N SER A 148 -16.59 17.43 -6.25
CA SER A 148 -16.02 16.11 -6.52
C SER A 148 -14.87 16.22 -7.52
N ASN A 149 -13.85 15.39 -7.34
CA ASN A 149 -12.80 15.17 -8.33
C ASN A 149 -12.88 13.79 -9.01
N GLY A 150 -14.10 13.19 -9.01
CA GLY A 150 -14.36 11.95 -9.73
C GLY A 150 -13.87 10.70 -9.00
N HIS A 151 -13.90 10.71 -7.65
CA HIS A 151 -13.48 9.59 -6.82
C HIS A 151 -14.57 9.09 -5.87
N GLY A 152 -15.83 9.47 -6.11
CA GLY A 152 -16.98 8.97 -5.35
C GLY A 152 -17.29 7.53 -5.71
N ARG A 153 -16.80 6.58 -4.91
CA ARG A 153 -16.91 5.13 -5.15
C ARG A 153 -17.56 4.43 -3.98
N ASN A 154 -18.32 3.39 -4.26
CA ASN A 154 -18.86 2.50 -3.24
C ASN A 154 -19.43 1.23 -3.84
N GLY A 155 -19.31 0.12 -3.11
CA GLY A 155 -20.07 -1.08 -3.40
C GLY A 155 -21.58 -0.97 -3.11
N TYR A 156 -22.04 0.03 -2.33
CA TYR A 156 -23.47 0.25 -2.03
C TYR A 156 -23.99 1.55 -2.62
N PRO A 157 -25.04 1.52 -3.47
CA PRO A 157 -25.68 2.72 -3.99
C PRO A 157 -26.13 3.67 -2.87
N GLY A 158 -25.92 4.97 -3.08
CA GLY A 158 -26.33 6.03 -2.15
C GLY A 158 -25.40 6.24 -0.94
N ARG A 159 -24.28 5.53 -0.88
CA ARG A 159 -23.27 5.68 0.18
C ARG A 159 -21.86 5.91 -0.36
N GLU A 160 -21.77 6.50 -1.54
CA GLU A 160 -20.52 6.77 -2.21
C GLU A 160 -19.61 7.62 -1.32
N THR A 161 -18.40 7.15 -1.14
CA THR A 161 -17.32 7.83 -0.40
C THR A 161 -16.11 7.97 -1.30
N PRO A 162 -15.22 8.94 -1.04
CA PRO A 162 -13.97 9.03 -1.79
C PRO A 162 -13.15 7.76 -1.58
N GLN A 163 -12.70 7.17 -2.69
CA GLN A 163 -11.85 5.97 -2.68
C GLN A 163 -10.79 6.06 -3.78
N ILE A 164 -9.66 5.42 -3.58
CA ILE A 164 -8.64 5.29 -4.62
C ILE A 164 -9.18 4.52 -5.83
N GLY A 165 -8.76 4.94 -7.02
CA GLY A 165 -8.86 4.17 -8.25
C GLY A 165 -7.54 3.45 -8.51
N ASN A 166 -6.60 4.13 -9.16
CA ASN A 166 -5.24 3.67 -9.34
C ASN A 166 -4.28 4.59 -8.58
N LEU A 167 -3.88 4.18 -7.40
CA LEU A 167 -2.89 4.90 -6.58
C LEU A 167 -1.49 4.61 -7.11
N ILE A 168 -0.85 5.62 -7.69
CA ILE A 168 0.47 5.53 -8.31
C ILE A 168 1.47 6.25 -7.41
N ILE A 169 2.43 5.50 -6.88
CA ILE A 169 3.50 6.02 -6.03
C ILE A 169 4.78 6.05 -6.85
N THR A 170 5.42 7.21 -6.90
CA THR A 170 6.69 7.40 -7.60
C THR A 170 7.73 7.95 -6.65
N ALA A 171 8.99 7.58 -6.89
CA ALA A 171 10.13 8.11 -6.16
C ALA A 171 11.22 8.57 -7.13
N LYS A 172 11.94 9.62 -6.77
CA LYS A 172 13.19 10.00 -7.41
C LYS A 172 14.30 9.12 -6.82
N ASP A 173 15.27 8.75 -7.64
CA ASP A 173 16.46 8.01 -7.21
C ASP A 173 16.15 6.66 -6.53
N GLY A 174 15.21 5.91 -7.13
CA GLY A 174 14.88 4.55 -6.69
C GLY A 174 16.11 3.63 -6.77
N LYS A 175 16.31 2.80 -5.74
CA LYS A 175 17.46 1.92 -5.55
C LYS A 175 17.21 0.52 -6.08
N SER A 176 18.26 -0.16 -6.49
CA SER A 176 18.17 -1.59 -6.82
C SER A 176 17.87 -2.44 -5.57
N PRO A 177 17.39 -3.69 -5.73
CA PRO A 177 17.17 -4.59 -4.59
C PRO A 177 18.43 -4.81 -3.73
N GLU A 178 19.60 -4.88 -4.35
CA GLU A 178 20.88 -5.02 -3.67
C GLU A 178 21.25 -3.77 -2.87
N GLU A 179 20.99 -2.59 -3.41
CA GLU A 179 21.19 -1.32 -2.72
C GLU A 179 20.22 -1.15 -1.56
N LEU A 180 18.94 -1.56 -1.72
CA LEU A 180 17.97 -1.56 -0.64
C LEU A 180 18.40 -2.48 0.51
N LYS A 181 18.92 -3.68 0.19
CA LYS A 181 19.47 -4.58 1.21
C LYS A 181 20.67 -3.96 1.94
N LYS A 182 21.54 -3.24 1.23
CA LYS A 182 22.67 -2.50 1.87
C LYS A 182 22.17 -1.40 2.80
N GLU A 183 21.14 -0.64 2.38
CA GLU A 183 20.52 0.38 3.24
C GLU A 183 19.88 -0.23 4.49
N LEU A 184 19.17 -1.36 4.35
CA LEU A 184 18.63 -2.11 5.48
C LEU A 184 19.70 -2.47 6.50
N LEU A 185 20.82 -3.07 6.02
CA LEU A 185 21.92 -3.47 6.89
C LEU A 185 22.64 -2.27 7.52
N LYS A 186 22.78 -1.17 6.78
CA LYS A 186 23.33 0.07 7.29
C LYS A 186 22.47 0.64 8.41
N ALA A 187 21.14 0.76 8.19
CA ALA A 187 20.21 1.24 9.20
C ALA A 187 20.20 0.36 10.45
N ALA A 188 20.17 -0.98 10.28
CA ALA A 188 20.24 -1.91 11.40
C ALA A 188 21.54 -1.75 12.21
N LYS A 189 22.69 -1.53 11.54
CA LYS A 189 23.97 -1.27 12.19
C LYS A 189 23.97 0.05 12.97
N GLU A 190 23.40 1.10 12.42
CA GLU A 190 23.28 2.42 13.06
C GLU A 190 22.43 2.32 14.35
N GLU A 191 21.39 1.49 14.33
CA GLU A 191 20.56 1.18 15.50
C GLU A 191 21.17 0.11 16.43
N ARG A 192 22.40 -0.35 16.15
CA ARG A 192 23.13 -1.37 16.92
C ARG A 192 22.39 -2.71 16.99
N LEU A 193 21.61 -3.04 15.97
CA LEU A 193 20.93 -4.33 15.85
C LEU A 193 21.85 -5.37 15.20
N GLU A 194 21.66 -6.63 15.57
CA GLU A 194 22.41 -7.77 14.99
C GLU A 194 21.89 -8.14 13.60
N TYR A 195 20.63 -7.77 13.29
CA TYR A 195 19.97 -8.09 12.02
C TYR A 195 18.93 -7.06 11.64
N GLY A 196 18.58 -7.03 10.35
CA GLY A 196 17.41 -6.38 9.78
C GLY A 196 16.37 -7.42 9.33
N ILE A 197 15.17 -6.96 8.98
CA ILE A 197 14.08 -7.83 8.52
C ILE A 197 13.74 -7.52 7.05
N ILE A 198 13.54 -8.57 6.24
CA ILE A 198 12.94 -8.48 4.90
C ILE A 198 11.61 -9.24 4.92
N ILE A 199 10.54 -8.60 4.42
CA ILE A 199 9.22 -9.24 4.25
C ILE A 199 8.95 -9.37 2.75
N ARG A 200 8.96 -10.61 2.22
CA ARG A 200 8.76 -10.90 0.79
C ARG A 200 7.34 -11.32 0.44
N ALA A 201 6.61 -11.88 1.40
CA ALA A 201 5.21 -12.22 1.21
C ALA A 201 4.40 -12.00 2.49
N SER A 202 3.14 -11.65 2.30
CA SER A 202 2.14 -11.52 3.37
C SER A 202 0.79 -12.07 2.91
N ASN A 203 -0.02 -12.52 3.85
CA ASN A 203 -1.42 -12.84 3.60
C ASN A 203 -2.25 -11.55 3.68
N PRO A 204 -2.82 -11.07 2.57
CA PRO A 204 -3.59 -9.83 2.57
C PRO A 204 -4.94 -9.94 3.31
N ALA A 205 -5.41 -11.15 3.64
CA ALA A 205 -6.59 -11.34 4.49
C ALA A 205 -6.28 -11.11 5.98
N GLY A 206 -4.99 -11.06 6.35
CA GLY A 206 -4.58 -10.79 7.72
C GLY A 206 -4.76 -9.33 8.13
N THR A 207 -4.65 -9.08 9.43
CA THR A 207 -4.71 -7.73 10.01
C THR A 207 -3.33 -7.05 10.03
N GLY A 208 -3.30 -5.74 10.27
CA GLY A 208 -2.06 -4.98 10.36
C GLY A 208 -1.66 -4.23 9.08
N PRO A 209 -0.57 -3.46 9.14
CA PRO A 209 -0.18 -2.53 8.07
C PRO A 209 0.27 -3.21 6.78
N VAL A 210 0.68 -4.46 6.84
CA VAL A 210 1.12 -5.28 5.69
C VAL A 210 0.33 -6.59 5.56
N GLY A 211 -0.80 -6.73 6.25
CA GLY A 211 -1.47 -8.01 6.42
C GLY A 211 -0.73 -8.89 7.43
N SER A 212 -0.87 -10.21 7.33
CA SER A 212 -0.07 -11.15 8.14
C SER A 212 1.19 -11.53 7.37
N PRO A 213 2.40 -11.17 7.85
CA PRO A 213 3.65 -11.55 7.19
C PRO A 213 3.78 -13.09 7.15
N VAL A 214 4.21 -13.60 6.01
CA VAL A 214 4.40 -15.04 5.79
C VAL A 214 5.88 -15.34 5.52
N MET A 215 6.45 -14.79 4.43
CA MET A 215 7.85 -15.00 4.08
C MET A 215 8.70 -13.88 4.66
N VAL A 216 9.19 -14.09 5.87
CA VAL A 216 9.99 -13.13 6.64
C VAL A 216 11.41 -13.66 6.80
N TYR A 217 12.38 -12.81 6.45
CA TYR A 217 13.80 -13.15 6.53
C TYR A 217 14.52 -12.23 7.51
N LYS A 218 15.23 -12.84 8.45
CA LYS A 218 16.22 -12.19 9.29
C LYS A 218 17.53 -12.09 8.50
N VAL A 219 18.07 -10.88 8.35
CA VAL A 219 19.30 -10.63 7.60
C VAL A 219 20.38 -10.16 8.56
N LYS A 220 21.41 -10.98 8.76
CA LYS A 220 22.51 -10.68 9.70
C LYS A 220 23.34 -9.48 9.22
N VAL A 221 23.61 -8.55 10.11
CA VAL A 221 24.43 -7.36 9.80
C VAL A 221 25.88 -7.73 9.53
N SER A 222 26.38 -8.80 10.15
CA SER A 222 27.79 -9.22 10.05
C SER A 222 28.20 -9.73 8.67
N ASP A 223 27.30 -10.45 7.99
CA ASP A 223 27.62 -11.17 6.75
C ASP A 223 26.54 -11.06 5.67
N GLY A 224 25.39 -10.43 5.97
CA GLY A 224 24.26 -10.27 5.05
C GLY A 224 23.50 -11.59 4.77
N LYS A 225 23.76 -12.65 5.54
CA LYS A 225 23.09 -13.96 5.38
C LYS A 225 21.62 -13.83 5.77
N GLU A 226 20.76 -14.40 4.92
CA GLU A 226 19.31 -14.43 5.14
C GLU A 226 18.91 -15.78 5.76
N GLU A 227 18.02 -15.71 6.74
CA GLU A 227 17.44 -16.85 7.43
C GLU A 227 15.92 -16.67 7.47
N LEU A 228 15.18 -17.63 6.93
CA LEU A 228 13.72 -17.64 7.01
C LEU A 228 13.29 -17.82 8.46
N VAL A 229 12.35 -16.98 8.93
CA VAL A 229 11.82 -17.05 10.30
C VAL A 229 10.30 -16.92 10.30
N ARG A 230 9.66 -17.51 11.30
CA ARG A 230 8.23 -17.32 11.57
C ARG A 230 8.03 -16.17 12.55
N VAL A 231 7.06 -15.30 12.25
CA VAL A 231 6.69 -14.16 13.12
C VAL A 231 5.21 -14.22 13.46
N ALA A 232 4.83 -13.69 14.61
CA ALA A 232 3.43 -13.60 15.02
C ALA A 232 2.64 -12.52 14.24
N GLY A 233 3.32 -11.47 13.80
CA GLY A 233 2.70 -10.38 13.07
C GLY A 233 3.70 -9.26 12.79
N ALA A 234 3.23 -8.20 12.12
CA ALA A 234 3.95 -6.95 11.97
C ALA A 234 3.05 -5.79 12.42
N GLY A 235 3.60 -4.89 13.19
CA GLY A 235 2.93 -3.71 13.71
C GLY A 235 3.79 -2.46 13.56
N GLY A 236 3.35 -1.36 14.17
CA GLY A 236 4.16 -0.16 14.30
C GLY A 236 4.23 0.77 13.07
N ILE A 237 3.73 0.36 11.91
CA ILE A 237 3.70 1.23 10.72
C ILE A 237 2.43 2.08 10.76
N SER A 238 2.60 3.39 10.86
CA SER A 238 1.52 4.38 10.85
C SER A 238 1.70 5.37 9.71
N VAL A 239 0.65 6.11 9.37
CA VAL A 239 0.75 7.16 8.33
C VAL A 239 1.78 8.24 8.70
N GLN A 240 1.95 8.54 9.98
CA GLN A 240 2.99 9.46 10.45
C GLN A 240 4.38 8.89 10.27
N GLY A 241 4.54 7.57 10.44
CA GLY A 241 5.80 6.84 10.26
C GLY A 241 6.28 6.82 8.81
N LEU A 242 5.37 6.94 7.83
CA LEU A 242 5.74 6.95 6.40
C LEU A 242 6.68 8.09 6.00
N ARG A 243 6.73 9.16 6.77
CA ARG A 243 7.70 10.24 6.56
C ARG A 243 9.16 9.81 6.76
N HIS A 244 9.37 8.70 7.43
CA HIS A 244 10.69 8.17 7.79
C HIS A 244 11.10 6.98 6.92
N LEU A 245 10.45 6.78 5.76
CA LEU A 245 10.91 5.81 4.77
C LEU A 245 12.33 6.18 4.33
N LEU A 246 13.27 5.24 4.49
CA LEU A 246 14.69 5.50 4.26
C LEU A 246 15.06 5.44 2.78
N ALA A 247 14.44 4.53 2.05
CA ALA A 247 14.70 4.31 0.63
C ALA A 247 13.50 3.63 -0.04
N VAL A 248 13.43 3.73 -1.36
CA VAL A 248 12.42 3.09 -2.22
C VAL A 248 13.12 2.40 -3.38
N GLY A 249 12.56 1.28 -3.85
CA GLY A 249 13.07 0.54 -5.00
C GLY A 249 12.78 1.21 -6.35
N ASN A 250 13.51 0.79 -7.36
CA ASN A 250 13.28 1.15 -8.75
C ASN A 250 12.52 0.06 -9.54
N ASP A 251 12.19 -1.05 -8.88
CA ASP A 251 11.45 -2.20 -9.40
C ASP A 251 9.94 -2.03 -9.15
N SER A 252 9.31 -1.14 -9.92
CA SER A 252 7.88 -0.84 -9.76
C SER A 252 6.99 -2.06 -10.03
N THR A 253 6.05 -2.30 -9.13
CA THR A 253 5.10 -3.40 -9.21
C THR A 253 3.66 -2.91 -9.04
N ALA A 254 2.71 -3.49 -9.79
CA ALA A 254 1.29 -3.17 -9.66
C ALA A 254 0.55 -4.30 -8.93
N ALA A 255 -0.25 -3.95 -7.94
CA ALA A 255 -1.14 -4.86 -7.24
C ALA A 255 -2.61 -4.46 -7.46
N ASN A 256 -3.38 -5.35 -8.05
CA ASN A 256 -4.83 -5.24 -8.17
C ASN A 256 -5.50 -5.83 -6.93
N ARG A 257 -6.48 -5.12 -6.38
CA ARG A 257 -7.13 -5.51 -5.13
C ARG A 257 -8.57 -5.02 -5.05
N LEU A 258 -9.34 -5.63 -4.18
CA LEU A 258 -10.63 -5.12 -3.75
C LEU A 258 -10.44 -4.46 -2.38
N ILE A 259 -10.94 -3.25 -2.24
CA ILE A 259 -10.96 -2.51 -0.97
C ILE A 259 -12.40 -2.33 -0.56
N GLY A 260 -12.71 -2.66 0.68
CA GLY A 260 -14.05 -2.54 1.22
C GLY A 260 -14.33 -3.55 2.33
N THR A 261 -15.52 -3.48 2.90
CA THR A 261 -15.98 -4.36 3.97
C THR A 261 -17.43 -4.79 3.74
N ASN A 262 -17.80 -5.95 4.26
CA ASN A 262 -19.19 -6.43 4.27
C ASN A 262 -19.85 -6.56 2.89
N GLY A 263 -19.11 -7.04 1.89
CA GLY A 263 -19.65 -7.27 0.54
C GLY A 263 -19.77 -6.02 -0.33
N ALA A 264 -19.36 -4.86 0.17
CA ALA A 264 -19.22 -3.62 -0.60
C ALA A 264 -17.76 -3.37 -0.92
N GLU A 265 -17.30 -3.93 -2.03
CA GLU A 265 -15.90 -3.85 -2.42
C GLU A 265 -15.73 -2.99 -3.67
N THR A 266 -14.72 -2.14 -3.65
CA THR A 266 -14.34 -1.30 -4.78
C THR A 266 -13.03 -1.80 -5.39
N ALA A 267 -13.03 -2.01 -6.70
CA ALA A 267 -11.84 -2.41 -7.45
C ALA A 267 -10.82 -1.27 -7.50
N THR A 268 -9.60 -1.55 -7.08
CA THR A 268 -8.51 -0.56 -7.01
C THR A 268 -7.18 -1.18 -7.44
N SER A 269 -6.21 -0.33 -7.80
CA SER A 269 -4.84 -0.75 -8.06
C SER A 269 -3.86 0.14 -7.31
N VAL A 270 -2.74 -0.43 -6.87
CA VAL A 270 -1.61 0.30 -6.27
C VAL A 270 -0.35 -0.05 -7.06
N VAL A 271 0.37 0.98 -7.50
CA VAL A 271 1.56 0.90 -8.34
C VAL A 271 2.73 1.59 -7.65
#